data_2e4ccf281d967def561c6b87b28ce704
#
_entry.id   2e4ccf281d967def561c6b87b28ce704
#
_cell.length_a   1.000
_cell.length_b   1.000
_cell.length_c   1.000
_cell.angle_alpha   90.00
_cell.angle_beta   90.00
_cell.angle_gamma   90.00
#
_symmetry.space_group_name_H-M   'P 1'
#
loop_
_entity.id
_entity.type
_entity.pdbx_description
1 polymer ?
#
loop_
_entity_poly.entity_id
_entity_poly.type
_entity_poly.pdbx_seq_one_letter_code
_entity_poly.pdbx_strand_id
1 'polypeptide(L)'
;MTLNNILVLPGDNIGPEITSEAVKVINQVKQSFNLDVNVAFGVIGGEAIDKFGHPCPIETINLAKSSKAILLGAVGGPKWDSLELVDRPEQGLLKIRKELDFYANLRPACIFDDLSHSSSLKSEILEGLDLLIVRELVSGIYFGEPRGIFTNDAGDREGFNTYRYSEPEIRRIAKIAFKLSMQRNKKLCSVDKSNVLEVTRLWREILIDESENFPEVALTHMYVDNAAMQLISNPRQFDVIVTGNMCGDILSDLSLIHI
;
A
#
# COMPACT_ATOMS: atom_id res chain seq x y z
N MET A 1 6.51 -28.52 13.64
CA MET A 1 7.43 -27.38 13.46
C MET A 1 6.86 -26.54 12.34
N THR A 2 6.41 -25.34 12.61
CA THR A 2 5.96 -24.42 11.55
C THR A 2 7.20 -23.98 10.79
N LEU A 3 7.37 -24.47 9.56
CA LEU A 3 8.40 -24.04 8.65
C LEU A 3 8.29 -22.51 8.49
N ASN A 4 9.38 -21.78 8.75
CA ASN A 4 9.46 -20.35 8.52
C ASN A 4 9.64 -20.10 7.01
N ASN A 5 8.58 -20.28 6.23
CA ASN A 5 8.64 -20.11 4.79
C ASN A 5 8.51 -18.62 4.42
N ILE A 6 9.37 -18.16 3.53
CA ILE A 6 9.22 -16.93 2.76
C ILE A 6 8.77 -17.34 1.37
N LEU A 7 7.61 -16.88 0.95
CA LEU A 7 7.13 -17.04 -0.42
C LEU A 7 7.69 -15.91 -1.29
N VAL A 8 8.37 -16.26 -2.36
CA VAL A 8 8.84 -15.31 -3.38
C VAL A 8 7.87 -15.38 -4.56
N LEU A 9 7.32 -14.24 -4.91
CA LEU A 9 6.45 -14.01 -6.06
C LEU A 9 7.17 -13.04 -7.00
N PRO A 10 7.96 -13.50 -7.96
CA PRO A 10 8.71 -12.62 -8.85
C PRO A 10 7.80 -11.67 -9.63
N GLY A 11 6.66 -12.17 -10.12
CA GLY A 11 5.77 -11.42 -10.98
C GLY A 11 6.35 -11.20 -12.37
N ASP A 12 6.22 -9.96 -12.89
CA ASP A 12 6.41 -9.64 -14.29
C ASP A 12 7.62 -8.70 -14.53
N ASN A 13 8.08 -8.63 -15.77
CA ASN A 13 9.08 -7.69 -16.28
C ASN A 13 10.36 -7.64 -15.42
N ILE A 14 10.61 -6.53 -14.71
CA ILE A 14 11.78 -6.36 -13.82
C ILE A 14 11.72 -7.23 -12.56
N GLY A 15 10.52 -7.74 -12.22
CA GLY A 15 10.26 -8.48 -10.99
C GLY A 15 11.19 -9.68 -10.76
N PRO A 16 11.38 -10.60 -11.73
CA PRO A 16 12.33 -11.72 -11.61
C PRO A 16 13.77 -11.28 -11.35
N GLU A 17 14.23 -10.20 -11.98
CA GLU A 17 15.58 -9.67 -11.79
C GLU A 17 15.77 -9.16 -10.35
N ILE A 18 14.91 -8.26 -9.89
CA ILE A 18 15.05 -7.67 -8.54
C ILE A 18 14.85 -8.70 -7.43
N THR A 19 13.92 -9.65 -7.60
CA THR A 19 13.71 -10.70 -6.59
C THR A 19 14.86 -11.70 -6.54
N SER A 20 15.54 -11.97 -7.65
CA SER A 20 16.73 -12.82 -7.65
C SER A 20 17.84 -12.22 -6.78
N GLU A 21 18.07 -10.93 -6.85
CA GLU A 21 19.04 -10.23 -5.99
C GLU A 21 18.62 -10.25 -4.52
N ALA A 22 17.34 -10.00 -4.25
CA ALA A 22 16.82 -10.06 -2.88
C ALA A 22 16.95 -11.47 -2.27
N VAL A 23 16.75 -12.52 -3.05
CA VAL A 23 16.92 -13.92 -2.60
C VAL A 23 18.39 -14.23 -2.26
N LYS A 24 19.36 -13.66 -2.98
CA LYS A 24 20.79 -13.78 -2.61
C LYS A 24 21.05 -13.19 -1.25
N VAL A 25 20.47 -12.02 -0.94
CA VAL A 25 20.58 -11.39 0.38
C VAL A 25 19.93 -12.27 1.46
N ILE A 26 18.71 -12.77 1.22
CA ILE A 26 18.02 -13.68 2.14
C ILE A 26 18.91 -14.91 2.46
N ASN A 27 19.49 -15.53 1.45
CA ASN A 27 20.33 -16.70 1.62
C ASN A 27 21.62 -16.37 2.41
N GLN A 28 22.23 -15.20 2.16
CA GLN A 28 23.41 -14.75 2.90
C GLN A 28 23.08 -14.49 4.37
N VAL A 29 21.98 -13.81 4.64
CA VAL A 29 21.50 -13.54 6.02
C VAL A 29 21.16 -14.86 6.74
N LYS A 30 20.48 -15.77 6.05
CA LYS A 30 20.19 -17.12 6.57
C LYS A 30 21.45 -17.84 7.04
N GLN A 31 22.51 -17.83 6.23
CA GLN A 31 23.79 -18.45 6.57
C GLN A 31 24.50 -17.72 7.72
N SER A 32 24.59 -16.38 7.64
CA SER A 32 25.33 -15.58 8.62
C SER A 32 24.74 -15.63 10.02
N PHE A 33 23.42 -15.76 10.13
CA PHE A 33 22.69 -15.75 11.40
C PHE A 33 22.10 -17.11 11.78
N ASN A 34 22.39 -18.15 11.01
CA ASN A 34 21.88 -19.53 11.20
C ASN A 34 20.33 -19.56 11.35
N LEU A 35 19.62 -18.83 10.48
CA LEU A 35 18.16 -18.75 10.54
C LEU A 35 17.51 -19.99 9.91
N ASP A 36 16.50 -20.54 10.60
CA ASP A 36 15.65 -21.60 10.04
C ASP A 36 14.54 -20.99 9.15
N VAL A 37 14.93 -20.66 7.92
CA VAL A 37 14.06 -20.06 6.91
C VAL A 37 14.15 -20.84 5.61
N ASN A 38 13.02 -21.15 4.99
CA ASN A 38 12.94 -21.73 3.65
C ASN A 38 12.35 -20.73 2.68
N VAL A 39 12.88 -20.74 1.45
CA VAL A 39 12.37 -19.92 0.34
C VAL A 39 11.57 -20.83 -0.60
N ALA A 40 10.30 -20.46 -0.82
CA ALA A 40 9.43 -21.09 -1.80
C ALA A 40 9.09 -20.09 -2.89
N PHE A 41 8.79 -20.56 -4.09
CA PHE A 41 8.42 -19.70 -5.21
C PHE A 41 6.99 -19.97 -5.66
N GLY A 42 6.28 -18.92 -6.05
CA GLY A 42 4.95 -18.97 -6.65
C GLY A 42 4.85 -18.03 -7.83
N VAL A 43 3.75 -18.10 -8.56
CA VAL A 43 3.49 -17.26 -9.75
C VAL A 43 2.32 -16.33 -9.49
N ILE A 44 2.42 -15.10 -10.00
CA ILE A 44 1.37 -14.08 -9.91
C ILE A 44 1.48 -13.14 -11.11
N GLY A 45 0.40 -12.43 -11.40
CA GLY A 45 0.42 -11.40 -12.44
C GLY A 45 0.31 -11.96 -13.85
N GLY A 46 1.01 -11.33 -14.79
CA GLY A 46 0.99 -11.70 -16.21
C GLY A 46 1.60 -13.06 -16.50
N GLU A 47 2.65 -13.46 -15.77
CA GLU A 47 3.20 -14.80 -15.86
C GLU A 47 2.15 -15.86 -15.49
N ALA A 48 1.33 -15.59 -14.48
CA ALA A 48 0.25 -16.49 -14.08
C ALA A 48 -0.86 -16.54 -15.14
N ILE A 49 -1.21 -15.42 -15.77
CA ILE A 49 -2.15 -15.38 -16.88
C ILE A 49 -1.67 -16.25 -18.04
N ASP A 50 -0.41 -16.09 -18.45
CA ASP A 50 0.19 -16.86 -19.55
C ASP A 50 0.19 -18.36 -19.29
N LYS A 51 0.38 -18.79 -18.03
CA LYS A 51 0.46 -20.22 -17.65
C LYS A 51 -0.88 -20.85 -17.30
N PHE A 52 -1.77 -20.10 -16.70
CA PHE A 52 -2.98 -20.62 -16.05
C PHE A 52 -4.27 -19.92 -16.47
N GLY A 53 -4.18 -18.87 -17.31
CA GLY A 53 -5.34 -18.11 -17.79
C GLY A 53 -5.93 -17.13 -16.78
N HIS A 54 -5.30 -16.92 -15.61
CA HIS A 54 -5.75 -15.95 -14.60
C HIS A 54 -4.60 -15.46 -13.71
N PRO A 55 -4.67 -14.22 -13.17
CA PRO A 55 -3.51 -13.53 -12.60
C PRO A 55 -3.08 -14.02 -11.20
N CYS A 56 -3.86 -14.83 -10.50
CA CYS A 56 -3.49 -15.37 -9.19
C CYS A 56 -4.10 -16.76 -8.97
N PRO A 57 -3.32 -17.84 -9.23
CA PRO A 57 -3.73 -19.22 -9.01
C PRO A 57 -4.05 -19.52 -7.55
N ILE A 58 -4.94 -20.51 -7.33
CA ILE A 58 -5.30 -20.93 -5.98
C ILE A 58 -4.10 -21.53 -5.23
N GLU A 59 -3.20 -22.16 -5.95
CA GLU A 59 -1.95 -22.71 -5.42
C GLU A 59 -1.08 -21.59 -4.82
N THR A 60 -1.00 -20.44 -5.49
CA THR A 60 -0.29 -19.26 -4.98
C THR A 60 -0.93 -18.74 -3.70
N ILE A 61 -2.26 -18.67 -3.63
CA ILE A 61 -2.98 -18.28 -2.41
C ILE A 61 -2.69 -19.26 -1.25
N ASN A 62 -2.70 -20.57 -1.51
CA ASN A 62 -2.43 -21.59 -0.51
C ASN A 62 -0.98 -21.51 0.01
N LEU A 63 -0.01 -21.31 -0.87
CA LEU A 63 1.38 -21.06 -0.50
C LEU A 63 1.52 -19.79 0.33
N ALA A 64 0.84 -18.71 -0.05
CA ALA A 64 0.85 -17.45 0.66
C ALA A 64 0.27 -17.60 2.09
N LYS A 65 -0.86 -18.28 2.25
CA LYS A 65 -1.48 -18.55 3.55
C LYS A 65 -0.60 -19.41 4.49
N SER A 66 0.25 -20.26 3.93
CA SER A 66 1.18 -21.12 4.69
C SER A 66 2.54 -20.46 4.95
N SER A 67 2.81 -19.31 4.40
CA SER A 67 4.09 -18.59 4.53
C SER A 67 4.04 -17.55 5.65
N LYS A 68 5.21 -17.28 6.26
CA LYS A 68 5.36 -16.23 7.28
C LYS A 68 5.50 -14.83 6.68
N ALA A 69 6.08 -14.77 5.49
CA ALA A 69 6.26 -13.53 4.75
C ALA A 69 6.19 -13.80 3.25
N ILE A 70 5.88 -12.76 2.49
CA ILE A 70 5.85 -12.80 1.03
C ILE A 70 6.77 -11.69 0.53
N LEU A 71 7.71 -12.08 -0.33
CA LEU A 71 8.53 -11.15 -1.11
C LEU A 71 7.92 -11.06 -2.51
N LEU A 72 7.38 -9.90 -2.83
CA LEU A 72 6.77 -9.63 -4.13
C LEU A 72 7.71 -8.75 -4.96
N GLY A 73 7.91 -9.12 -6.22
CA GLY A 73 8.64 -8.31 -7.19
C GLY A 73 7.76 -7.22 -7.80
N ALA A 74 7.45 -7.33 -9.09
CA ALA A 74 6.62 -6.39 -9.81
C ALA A 74 5.50 -7.13 -10.56
N VAL A 75 4.35 -6.49 -10.72
CA VAL A 75 3.18 -7.07 -11.41
C VAL A 75 2.70 -6.10 -12.47
N GLY A 76 2.39 -6.64 -13.63
CA GLY A 76 1.87 -5.86 -14.76
C GLY A 76 2.91 -5.57 -15.85
N GLY A 77 2.42 -4.99 -16.94
CA GLY A 77 3.25 -4.56 -18.05
C GLY A 77 2.52 -4.46 -19.37
N PRO A 78 3.12 -3.81 -20.38
CA PRO A 78 2.46 -3.47 -21.65
C PRO A 78 1.87 -4.66 -22.41
N LYS A 79 2.43 -5.85 -22.19
CA LYS A 79 1.95 -7.08 -22.85
C LYS A 79 0.48 -7.38 -22.58
N TRP A 80 -0.02 -7.02 -21.41
CA TRP A 80 -1.38 -7.34 -20.95
C TRP A 80 -2.31 -6.13 -20.93
N ASP A 81 -1.90 -4.96 -21.45
CA ASP A 81 -2.72 -3.73 -21.46
C ASP A 81 -4.01 -3.86 -22.29
N SER A 82 -4.02 -4.77 -23.27
CA SER A 82 -5.20 -5.04 -24.09
C SER A 82 -6.27 -5.89 -23.42
N LEU A 83 -5.97 -6.49 -22.26
CA LEU A 83 -6.93 -7.30 -21.51
C LEU A 83 -7.99 -6.41 -20.85
N GLU A 84 -9.18 -6.98 -20.68
CA GLU A 84 -10.23 -6.35 -19.85
C GLU A 84 -9.72 -6.13 -18.42
N LEU A 85 -10.19 -5.07 -17.77
CA LEU A 85 -9.71 -4.66 -16.45
C LEU A 85 -9.73 -5.79 -15.41
N VAL A 86 -10.74 -6.68 -15.48
CA VAL A 86 -10.93 -7.81 -14.57
C VAL A 86 -9.89 -8.94 -14.76
N ASP A 87 -9.26 -8.99 -15.92
CA ASP A 87 -8.30 -10.04 -16.29
C ASP A 87 -6.84 -9.56 -16.26
N ARG A 88 -6.61 -8.29 -15.95
CA ARG A 88 -5.26 -7.72 -15.91
C ARG A 88 -4.41 -8.28 -14.78
N PRO A 89 -3.07 -8.29 -14.93
CA PRO A 89 -2.14 -8.77 -13.91
C PRO A 89 -2.34 -8.17 -12.52
N GLU A 90 -2.69 -6.90 -12.42
CA GLU A 90 -2.94 -6.15 -11.18
C GLU A 90 -4.07 -6.75 -10.34
N GLN A 91 -5.04 -7.43 -10.97
CA GLN A 91 -6.11 -8.14 -10.25
C GLN A 91 -5.56 -9.29 -9.39
N GLY A 92 -4.42 -9.88 -9.79
CA GLY A 92 -3.73 -10.87 -8.98
C GLY A 92 -3.22 -10.28 -7.67
N LEU A 93 -2.65 -9.07 -7.72
CA LEU A 93 -2.19 -8.35 -6.54
C LEU A 93 -3.37 -7.94 -5.62
N LEU A 94 -4.45 -7.44 -6.19
CA LEU A 94 -5.65 -7.09 -5.42
C LEU A 94 -6.26 -8.33 -4.75
N LYS A 95 -6.31 -9.47 -5.47
CA LYS A 95 -6.84 -10.73 -4.96
C LYS A 95 -6.02 -11.24 -3.77
N ILE A 96 -4.68 -11.31 -3.86
CA ILE A 96 -3.84 -11.81 -2.77
C ILE A 96 -3.92 -10.90 -1.53
N ARG A 97 -3.98 -9.58 -1.71
CA ARG A 97 -4.16 -8.62 -0.62
C ARG A 97 -5.47 -8.85 0.12
N LYS A 98 -6.56 -9.07 -0.60
CA LYS A 98 -7.89 -9.33 -0.05
C LYS A 98 -7.96 -10.69 0.66
N GLU A 99 -7.44 -11.75 0.03
CA GLU A 99 -7.47 -13.12 0.54
C GLU A 99 -6.66 -13.33 1.83
N LEU A 100 -5.60 -12.52 2.02
CA LEU A 100 -4.76 -12.57 3.22
C LEU A 100 -5.04 -11.41 4.18
N ASP A 101 -6.04 -10.58 3.88
CA ASP A 101 -6.41 -9.39 4.68
C ASP A 101 -5.20 -8.47 4.98
N PHE A 102 -4.40 -8.17 3.96
CA PHE A 102 -3.29 -7.22 4.07
C PHE A 102 -3.80 -5.79 4.05
N TYR A 103 -4.42 -5.35 5.15
CA TYR A 103 -5.15 -4.10 5.25
C TYR A 103 -4.27 -2.87 5.49
N ALA A 104 -3.06 -3.04 5.97
CA ALA A 104 -2.13 -1.94 6.27
C ALA A 104 -0.92 -1.98 5.33
N ASN A 105 -0.76 -0.94 4.52
CA ASN A 105 0.42 -0.74 3.69
C ASN A 105 1.28 0.36 4.30
N LEU A 106 2.52 0.04 4.63
CA LEU A 106 3.49 0.95 5.21
C LEU A 106 4.43 1.45 4.13
N ARG A 107 4.44 2.76 3.90
CA ARG A 107 5.21 3.45 2.87
C ARG A 107 6.17 4.46 3.52
N PRO A 108 7.38 4.03 3.91
CA PRO A 108 8.38 4.97 4.41
C PRO A 108 8.95 5.81 3.25
N ALA A 109 9.14 7.10 3.51
CA ALA A 109 9.88 8.00 2.66
C ALA A 109 10.97 8.67 3.52
N CYS A 110 12.19 8.18 3.38
CA CYS A 110 13.36 8.71 4.07
C CYS A 110 14.46 9.03 3.06
N ILE A 111 15.15 10.12 3.29
CA ILE A 111 16.30 10.53 2.45
C ILE A 111 17.58 9.95 3.02
N PHE A 112 18.44 9.50 2.14
CA PHE A 112 19.83 9.19 2.46
C PHE A 112 20.68 10.39 2.04
N ASP A 113 21.47 10.96 2.93
CA ASP A 113 22.24 12.19 2.70
C ASP A 113 23.07 12.10 1.43
N ASP A 114 23.71 10.95 1.18
CA ASP A 114 24.51 10.70 -0.03
C ASP A 114 23.70 10.73 -1.34
N LEU A 115 22.36 10.57 -1.28
CA LEU A 115 21.48 10.57 -2.44
C LEU A 115 20.64 11.85 -2.57
N SER A 116 20.78 12.79 -1.64
CA SER A 116 19.99 14.04 -1.61
C SER A 116 20.11 14.86 -2.90
N HIS A 117 21.24 14.75 -3.60
CA HIS A 117 21.49 15.43 -4.88
C HIS A 117 20.69 14.82 -6.06
N SER A 118 20.12 13.64 -5.91
CA SER A 118 19.34 12.96 -6.96
C SER A 118 17.89 13.43 -7.02
N SER A 119 17.39 14.05 -5.94
CA SER A 119 16.03 14.59 -5.91
C SER A 119 15.91 15.89 -6.70
N SER A 120 14.72 16.13 -7.25
CA SER A 120 14.37 17.40 -7.91
C SER A 120 14.04 18.54 -6.93
N LEU A 121 13.92 18.23 -5.64
CA LEU A 121 13.62 19.20 -4.60
C LEU A 121 14.90 19.84 -4.03
N LYS A 122 14.74 21.02 -3.43
CA LYS A 122 15.84 21.70 -2.76
C LYS A 122 16.31 20.89 -1.55
N SER A 123 17.60 20.79 -1.35
CA SER A 123 18.21 20.05 -0.23
C SER A 123 17.70 20.49 1.14
N GLU A 124 17.40 21.78 1.32
CA GLU A 124 16.84 22.35 2.56
C GLU A 124 15.46 21.76 2.93
N ILE A 125 14.70 21.25 1.94
CA ILE A 125 13.40 20.60 2.15
C ILE A 125 13.60 19.14 2.58
N LEU A 126 14.66 18.53 2.08
CA LEU A 126 14.93 17.08 2.20
C LEU A 126 15.69 16.71 3.47
N GLU A 127 16.51 17.61 3.99
CA GLU A 127 17.40 17.35 5.12
C GLU A 127 16.64 16.79 6.34
N GLY A 128 17.03 15.58 6.78
CA GLY A 128 16.42 14.90 7.90
C GLY A 128 14.98 14.42 7.67
N LEU A 129 14.54 14.29 6.42
CA LEU A 129 13.22 13.75 6.10
C LEU A 129 13.14 12.27 6.46
N ASP A 130 12.20 11.95 7.32
CA ASP A 130 11.78 10.59 7.68
C ASP A 130 10.29 10.60 7.97
N LEU A 131 9.50 10.19 7.00
CA LEU A 131 8.05 10.17 7.07
C LEU A 131 7.52 8.77 6.76
N LEU A 132 6.42 8.38 7.39
CA LEU A 132 5.74 7.11 7.15
C LEU A 132 4.29 7.35 6.75
N ILE A 133 3.90 6.87 5.57
CA ILE A 133 2.49 6.85 5.15
C ILE A 133 1.91 5.47 5.45
N VAL A 134 0.86 5.44 6.25
CA VAL A 134 0.05 4.26 6.57
C VAL A 134 -1.21 4.31 5.72
N ARG A 135 -1.23 3.49 4.66
CA ARG A 135 -2.34 3.40 3.69
C ARG A 135 -3.24 2.23 4.04
N GLU A 136 -4.54 2.45 4.17
CA GLU A 136 -5.51 1.37 4.16
C GLU A 136 -5.52 0.72 2.77
N LEU A 137 -5.57 -0.63 2.67
CA LEU A 137 -5.20 -1.31 1.42
C LEU A 137 -6.27 -2.22 0.83
N VAL A 138 -7.31 -2.62 1.57
CA VAL A 138 -8.26 -3.67 1.14
C VAL A 138 -9.72 -3.22 1.10
N SER A 139 -9.96 -1.92 1.26
CA SER A 139 -11.28 -1.31 1.22
C SER A 139 -11.30 -0.03 0.36
N GLY A 140 -12.30 0.80 0.53
CA GLY A 140 -12.43 2.07 -0.19
C GLY A 140 -12.91 1.90 -1.63
N ILE A 141 -12.61 2.89 -2.47
CA ILE A 141 -13.12 2.95 -3.84
C ILE A 141 -12.56 1.84 -4.75
N TYR A 142 -11.40 1.26 -4.43
CA TYR A 142 -10.80 0.19 -5.21
C TYR A 142 -11.52 -1.15 -5.06
N PHE A 143 -12.27 -1.32 -3.96
CA PHE A 143 -12.96 -2.57 -3.61
C PHE A 143 -14.46 -2.41 -3.41
N GLY A 144 -14.97 -1.18 -3.44
CA GLY A 144 -16.38 -0.90 -3.23
C GLY A 144 -17.25 -1.44 -4.37
N GLU A 145 -18.39 -2.00 -4.00
CA GLU A 145 -19.42 -2.49 -4.91
C GLU A 145 -20.77 -1.81 -4.58
N PRO A 146 -21.64 -1.58 -5.57
CA PRO A 146 -21.49 -1.85 -7.01
C PRO A 146 -20.55 -0.89 -7.72
N ARG A 147 -19.97 -1.31 -8.85
CA ARG A 147 -19.15 -0.47 -9.73
C ARG A 147 -19.27 -0.95 -11.18
N GLY A 148 -18.99 -0.10 -12.14
CA GLY A 148 -19.03 -0.50 -13.54
C GLY A 148 -19.25 0.65 -14.50
N ILE A 149 -19.44 0.26 -15.76
CA ILE A 149 -19.86 1.13 -16.84
C ILE A 149 -21.16 0.56 -17.38
N PHE A 150 -22.21 1.38 -17.49
CA PHE A 150 -23.51 1.01 -18.05
C PHE A 150 -23.97 2.06 -19.06
N THR A 151 -24.99 1.71 -19.83
CA THR A 151 -25.68 2.66 -20.71
C THR A 151 -26.99 3.07 -20.06
N ASN A 152 -27.21 4.35 -19.86
CA ASN A 152 -28.43 4.89 -19.27
C ASN A 152 -29.62 4.88 -20.26
N ASP A 153 -30.79 5.27 -19.78
CA ASP A 153 -32.02 5.29 -20.58
C ASP A 153 -31.97 6.28 -21.76
N ALA A 154 -31.09 7.27 -21.72
CA ALA A 154 -30.86 8.21 -22.82
C ALA A 154 -29.89 7.68 -23.89
N GLY A 155 -29.26 6.51 -23.66
CA GLY A 155 -28.27 5.92 -24.55
C GLY A 155 -26.84 6.36 -24.26
N ASP A 156 -26.59 7.13 -23.20
CA ASP A 156 -25.26 7.60 -22.81
C ASP A 156 -24.57 6.57 -21.90
N ARG A 157 -23.25 6.49 -22.04
CA ARG A 157 -22.43 5.64 -21.16
C ARG A 157 -22.10 6.38 -19.88
N GLU A 158 -22.33 5.72 -18.75
CA GLU A 158 -21.99 6.20 -17.41
C GLU A 158 -21.06 5.24 -16.70
N GLY A 159 -20.00 5.75 -16.06
CA GLY A 159 -19.10 4.98 -15.21
C GLY A 159 -19.24 5.39 -13.75
N PHE A 160 -19.27 4.42 -12.84
CA PHE A 160 -19.36 4.69 -11.42
C PHE A 160 -18.55 3.70 -10.58
N ASN A 161 -18.10 4.18 -9.40
CA ASN A 161 -17.47 3.38 -8.36
C ASN A 161 -18.08 3.71 -7.01
N THR A 162 -18.22 2.72 -6.16
CA THR A 162 -18.64 2.90 -4.77
C THR A 162 -17.45 3.16 -3.87
N TYR A 163 -17.45 4.30 -3.17
CA TYR A 163 -16.45 4.60 -2.15
C TYR A 163 -17.04 4.31 -0.77
N ARG A 164 -16.59 3.23 -0.15
CA ARG A 164 -17.15 2.75 1.11
C ARG A 164 -16.05 2.33 2.08
N TYR A 165 -16.23 2.72 3.35
CA TYR A 165 -15.53 2.20 4.53
C TYR A 165 -16.54 1.89 5.63
N SER A 166 -16.31 0.82 6.36
CA SER A 166 -16.98 0.53 7.62
C SER A 166 -16.13 0.99 8.81
N GLU A 167 -16.77 1.23 9.95
CA GLU A 167 -16.07 1.60 11.20
C GLU A 167 -14.97 0.60 11.59
N PRO A 168 -15.16 -0.75 11.57
CA PRO A 168 -14.11 -1.70 11.89
C PRO A 168 -12.89 -1.60 10.97
N GLU A 169 -13.08 -1.32 9.67
CA GLU A 169 -11.98 -1.15 8.73
C GLU A 169 -11.17 0.10 9.04
N ILE A 170 -11.84 1.21 9.35
CA ILE A 170 -11.17 2.46 9.73
C ILE A 170 -10.44 2.27 11.07
N ARG A 171 -11.10 1.67 12.06
CA ARG A 171 -10.57 1.50 13.41
C ARG A 171 -9.31 0.63 13.43
N ARG A 172 -9.26 -0.44 12.63
CA ARG A 172 -8.08 -1.32 12.57
C ARG A 172 -6.85 -0.61 12.00
N ILE A 173 -7.02 0.21 10.95
CA ILE A 173 -5.89 0.95 10.39
C ILE A 173 -5.47 2.13 11.29
N ALA A 174 -6.44 2.79 11.95
CA ALA A 174 -6.17 3.82 12.94
C ALA A 174 -5.27 3.29 14.07
N LYS A 175 -5.61 2.12 14.65
CA LYS A 175 -4.80 1.48 15.69
C LYS A 175 -3.37 1.21 15.27
N ILE A 176 -3.15 0.77 14.03
CA ILE A 176 -1.80 0.57 13.49
C ILE A 176 -1.06 1.91 13.40
N ALA A 177 -1.70 2.94 12.84
CA ALA A 177 -1.08 4.26 12.68
C ALA A 177 -0.72 4.90 14.03
N PHE A 178 -1.59 4.83 15.03
CA PHE A 178 -1.30 5.32 16.38
C PHE A 178 -0.14 4.56 17.04
N LYS A 179 -0.13 3.22 16.96
CA LYS A 179 0.97 2.39 17.48
C LYS A 179 2.31 2.73 16.83
N LEU A 180 2.34 2.95 15.52
CA LEU A 180 3.54 3.36 14.82
C LEU A 180 3.97 4.77 15.22
N SER A 181 3.04 5.70 15.38
CA SER A 181 3.33 7.05 15.88
C SER A 181 3.93 7.02 17.30
N MET A 182 3.46 6.12 18.18
CA MET A 182 4.04 5.93 19.52
C MET A 182 5.51 5.48 19.49
N GLN A 183 5.92 4.77 18.44
CA GLN A 183 7.30 4.30 18.24
C GLN A 183 8.19 5.35 17.54
N ARG A 184 7.60 6.46 17.09
CA ARG A 184 8.26 7.56 16.39
C ARG A 184 8.11 8.87 17.19
N ASN A 185 7.87 10.00 16.51
CA ASN A 185 7.82 11.32 17.17
C ASN A 185 6.44 11.69 17.74
N LYS A 186 5.53 10.70 17.88
CA LYS A 186 4.19 10.88 18.46
C LYS A 186 3.34 11.91 17.74
N LYS A 187 3.50 12.03 16.42
CA LYS A 187 2.70 12.90 15.56
C LYS A 187 1.98 12.07 14.51
N LEU A 188 0.66 12.19 14.45
CA LEU A 188 -0.17 11.52 13.45
C LEU A 188 -1.00 12.55 12.69
N CYS A 189 -0.87 12.56 11.37
CA CYS A 189 -1.73 13.35 10.48
C CYS A 189 -2.71 12.44 9.77
N SER A 190 -4.00 12.58 10.06
CA SER A 190 -5.07 11.91 9.32
C SER A 190 -5.41 12.72 8.08
N VAL A 191 -5.24 12.11 6.90
CA VAL A 191 -5.51 12.78 5.62
C VAL A 191 -6.78 12.22 5.00
N ASP A 192 -7.70 13.13 4.67
CA ASP A 192 -9.04 12.79 4.17
C ASP A 192 -9.62 13.89 3.24
N LYS A 193 -10.88 13.75 2.81
CA LYS A 193 -11.66 14.75 2.08
C LYS A 193 -13.01 14.98 2.77
N SER A 194 -13.04 15.09 4.08
CA SER A 194 -14.23 15.14 4.92
C SER A 194 -15.09 16.40 4.72
N ASN A 195 -14.57 17.42 4.06
CA ASN A 195 -15.35 18.59 3.68
C ASN A 195 -16.34 18.35 2.53
N VAL A 196 -16.22 17.20 1.84
CA VAL A 196 -17.05 16.87 0.66
C VAL A 196 -17.66 15.46 0.75
N LEU A 197 -16.93 14.48 1.32
CA LEU A 197 -17.30 13.06 1.24
C LEU A 197 -17.74 12.52 2.62
N GLU A 198 -18.96 11.98 2.70
CA GLU A 198 -19.51 11.40 3.93
C GLU A 198 -18.66 10.23 4.46
N VAL A 199 -18.14 9.38 3.56
CA VAL A 199 -17.29 8.26 3.92
C VAL A 199 -16.01 8.71 4.66
N THR A 200 -15.48 9.88 4.31
CA THR A 200 -14.28 10.42 4.95
C THR A 200 -14.60 11.30 6.16
N ARG A 201 -15.86 11.73 6.34
CA ARG A 201 -16.34 12.26 7.61
C ARG A 201 -16.36 11.17 8.68
N LEU A 202 -16.92 10.00 8.36
CA LEU A 202 -16.85 8.82 9.24
C LEU A 202 -15.40 8.46 9.56
N TRP A 203 -14.51 8.48 8.56
CA TRP A 203 -13.08 8.26 8.76
C TRP A 203 -12.51 9.17 9.84
N ARG A 204 -12.76 10.48 9.74
CA ARG A 204 -12.27 11.47 10.68
C ARG A 204 -12.84 11.27 12.09
N GLU A 205 -14.13 11.00 12.20
CA GLU A 205 -14.82 10.73 13.48
C GLU A 205 -14.18 9.55 14.21
N ILE A 206 -13.92 8.44 13.49
CA ILE A 206 -13.30 7.24 14.08
C ILE A 206 -11.84 7.48 14.48
N LEU A 207 -11.07 8.28 13.72
CA LEU A 207 -9.70 8.64 14.08
C LEU A 207 -9.68 9.49 15.37
N ILE A 208 -10.63 10.41 15.53
CA ILE A 208 -10.79 11.21 16.74
C ILE A 208 -11.13 10.31 17.93
N ASP A 209 -12.13 9.45 17.80
CA ASP A 209 -12.52 8.50 18.83
C ASP A 209 -11.36 7.57 19.24
N GLU A 210 -10.63 7.00 18.28
CA GLU A 210 -9.48 6.14 18.57
C GLU A 210 -8.32 6.90 19.24
N SER A 211 -8.18 8.22 19.01
CA SER A 211 -7.13 9.03 19.63
C SER A 211 -7.21 9.09 21.15
N GLU A 212 -8.39 8.90 21.72
CA GLU A 212 -8.59 8.84 23.18
C GLU A 212 -7.80 7.68 23.82
N ASN A 213 -7.55 6.62 23.07
CA ASN A 213 -6.74 5.48 23.51
C ASN A 213 -5.22 5.74 23.42
N PHE A 214 -4.81 6.86 22.79
CA PHE A 214 -3.41 7.22 22.55
C PHE A 214 -3.13 8.69 22.90
N PRO A 215 -3.35 9.12 24.15
CA PRO A 215 -3.31 10.55 24.54
C PRO A 215 -1.93 11.20 24.36
N GLU A 216 -0.87 10.41 24.20
CA GLU A 216 0.47 10.92 23.94
C GLU A 216 0.72 11.29 22.46
N VAL A 217 -0.15 10.86 21.54
CA VAL A 217 -0.02 11.13 20.10
C VAL A 217 -0.78 12.40 19.74
N ALA A 218 -0.06 13.36 19.19
CA ALA A 218 -0.66 14.59 18.65
C ALA A 218 -1.35 14.28 17.32
N LEU A 219 -2.68 14.11 17.34
CA LEU A 219 -3.49 13.92 16.14
C LEU A 219 -3.80 15.26 15.48
N THR A 220 -3.52 15.33 14.18
CA THR A 220 -3.94 16.44 13.31
C THR A 220 -4.72 15.91 12.11
N HIS A 221 -5.47 16.79 11.46
CA HIS A 221 -6.23 16.44 10.26
C HIS A 221 -5.85 17.38 9.11
N MET A 222 -5.75 16.82 7.91
CA MET A 222 -5.48 17.61 6.71
C MET A 222 -6.32 17.10 5.55
N TYR A 223 -6.83 18.00 4.70
CA TYR A 223 -7.46 17.60 3.45
C TYR A 223 -6.40 17.13 2.46
N VAL A 224 -6.74 16.12 1.67
CA VAL A 224 -5.80 15.45 0.77
C VAL A 224 -5.14 16.37 -0.26
N ASP A 225 -5.88 17.35 -0.77
CA ASP A 225 -5.37 18.38 -1.68
C ASP A 225 -4.28 19.26 -1.03
N ASN A 226 -4.50 19.67 0.22
CA ASN A 226 -3.48 20.39 0.98
C ASN A 226 -2.31 19.47 1.35
N ALA A 227 -2.57 18.22 1.74
CA ALA A 227 -1.52 17.26 2.05
C ALA A 227 -0.57 17.04 0.86
N ALA A 228 -1.12 16.95 -0.35
CA ALA A 228 -0.32 16.84 -1.58
C ALA A 228 0.63 18.05 -1.77
N MET A 229 0.14 19.27 -1.54
CA MET A 229 0.98 20.47 -1.60
C MET A 229 2.04 20.49 -0.48
N GLN A 230 1.65 20.11 0.74
CA GLN A 230 2.53 20.13 1.90
C GLN A 230 3.61 19.05 1.84
N LEU A 231 3.36 17.91 1.24
CA LEU A 231 4.37 16.88 0.99
C LEU A 231 5.52 17.41 0.13
N ILE A 232 5.24 18.33 -0.80
CA ILE A 232 6.28 18.93 -1.64
C ILE A 232 6.94 20.13 -0.96
N SER A 233 6.14 21.02 -0.34
CA SER A 233 6.64 22.30 0.16
C SER A 233 7.21 22.26 1.57
N ASN A 234 6.69 21.37 2.44
CA ASN A 234 7.11 21.25 3.83
C ASN A 234 6.89 19.82 4.36
N PRO A 235 7.54 18.79 3.77
CA PRO A 235 7.33 17.39 4.16
C PRO A 235 7.76 17.08 5.59
N ARG A 236 8.74 17.79 6.14
CA ARG A 236 9.26 17.58 7.52
C ARG A 236 8.26 17.88 8.64
N GLN A 237 7.13 18.51 8.34
CA GLN A 237 6.06 18.66 9.33
C GLN A 237 5.39 17.32 9.68
N PHE A 238 5.46 16.34 8.78
CA PHE A 238 4.86 15.02 8.96
C PHE A 238 5.84 14.05 9.62
N ASP A 239 5.30 13.19 10.46
CA ASP A 239 5.98 12.02 11.03
C ASP A 239 5.27 10.75 10.53
N VAL A 240 3.99 10.57 10.91
CA VAL A 240 3.14 9.52 10.38
C VAL A 240 1.90 10.14 9.73
N ILE A 241 1.58 9.70 8.53
CA ILE A 241 0.33 10.02 7.83
C ILE A 241 -0.53 8.75 7.80
N VAL A 242 -1.82 8.85 8.13
CA VAL A 242 -2.79 7.78 7.90
C VAL A 242 -3.86 8.23 6.94
N THR A 243 -4.19 7.38 5.97
CA THR A 243 -5.18 7.72 4.94
C THR A 243 -5.80 6.50 4.28
N GLY A 244 -6.94 6.69 3.62
CA GLY A 244 -7.63 5.66 2.86
C GLY A 244 -6.86 5.24 1.60
N ASN A 245 -7.35 4.19 0.95
CA ASN A 245 -6.66 3.47 -0.11
C ASN A 245 -6.23 4.37 -1.27
N MET A 246 -7.16 5.04 -1.93
CA MET A 246 -6.86 5.89 -3.10
C MET A 246 -5.97 7.08 -2.75
N CYS A 247 -6.28 7.81 -1.67
CA CYS A 247 -5.44 8.93 -1.26
C CYS A 247 -4.05 8.47 -0.85
N GLY A 248 -3.95 7.31 -0.18
CA GLY A 248 -2.67 6.72 0.21
C GLY A 248 -1.83 6.27 -0.96
N ASP A 249 -2.46 5.82 -2.05
CA ASP A 249 -1.78 5.51 -3.30
C ASP A 249 -1.11 6.77 -3.87
N ILE A 250 -1.91 7.80 -4.10
CA ILE A 250 -1.43 9.05 -4.70
C ILE A 250 -0.35 9.71 -3.84
N LEU A 251 -0.59 9.83 -2.52
CA LEU A 251 0.34 10.52 -1.63
C LEU A 251 1.64 9.75 -1.41
N SER A 252 1.60 8.41 -1.38
CA SER A 252 2.83 7.62 -1.25
C SER A 252 3.70 7.70 -2.50
N ASP A 253 3.10 7.72 -3.70
CA ASP A 253 3.86 7.89 -4.93
C ASP A 253 4.38 9.33 -5.07
N LEU A 254 3.58 10.31 -4.66
CA LEU A 254 4.05 11.70 -4.59
C LEU A 254 5.23 11.86 -3.63
N SER A 255 5.25 11.13 -2.51
CA SER A 255 6.36 11.18 -1.55
C SER A 255 7.69 10.64 -2.11
N LEU A 256 7.66 9.86 -3.19
CA LEU A 256 8.87 9.38 -3.86
C LEU A 256 9.65 10.48 -4.60
N ILE A 257 9.07 11.68 -4.78
CA ILE A 257 9.80 12.83 -5.33
C ILE A 257 10.97 13.27 -4.42
N HIS A 258 10.95 12.86 -3.15
CA HIS A 258 11.99 13.19 -2.18
C HIS A 258 13.26 12.34 -2.34
N ILE A 259 13.12 11.17 -2.99
CA ILE A 259 14.18 10.16 -3.07
C ILE A 259 14.87 10.21 -4.43
#